data_89a689689779d7482805c90aa7be03ae
#
_entry.id   89a689689779d7482805c90aa7be03ae
#
_cell.length_a   1.000
_cell.length_b   1.000
_cell.length_c   1.000
_cell.angle_alpha   90.00
_cell.angle_beta   90.00
_cell.angle_gamma   90.00
#
_symmetry.space_group_name_H-M   'P 1'
#
loop_
_entity.id
_entity.type
_entity.pdbx_description
1 polymer ?
#
loop_
_entity_poly.entity_id
_entity_poly.type
_entity_poly.pdbx_seq_one_letter_code
_entity_poly.pdbx_strand_id
1 'polypeptide(L)'
;MLIDGNNVVRQDNVHGWRVLRALVDLLRRDGVAYHVYFDATIDHVVTDEEGRSFIGALMWERNDGGDATRCPSRDEADKFILHAADKTGSHVLSNDGYRQWDGQYPWIAIRNNTGEVRRVHKFTVENDHLSIPDLDVYEALGGSPW
;
A
#
# COMPACT_ATOMS: atom_id res chain seq x y z
N MET A 1 -7.53 1.81 -5.60
CA MET A 1 -6.70 1.82 -4.37
C MET A 1 -5.24 1.99 -4.75
N LEU A 2 -4.60 3.00 -4.22
CA LEU A 2 -3.16 3.19 -4.37
C LEU A 2 -2.48 2.79 -3.07
N ILE A 3 -1.40 2.03 -3.16
CA ILE A 3 -0.79 1.38 -1.99
C ILE A 3 0.65 1.88 -1.85
N ASP A 4 0.98 2.38 -0.67
CA ASP A 4 2.33 2.74 -0.29
C ASP A 4 3.09 1.46 0.09
N GLY A 5 3.74 0.84 -0.88
CA GLY A 5 4.28 -0.51 -0.75
C GLY A 5 5.35 -0.63 0.32
N ASN A 6 6.31 0.29 0.36
CA ASN A 6 7.36 0.25 1.39
C ASN A 6 6.78 0.41 2.79
N ASN A 7 5.79 1.27 2.95
CA ASN A 7 5.14 1.48 4.23
C ASN A 7 4.42 0.21 4.71
N VAL A 8 3.69 -0.45 3.80
CA VAL A 8 2.97 -1.69 4.12
C VAL A 8 3.95 -2.80 4.51
N VAL A 9 5.03 -2.97 3.75
CA VAL A 9 6.01 -4.03 4.01
C VAL A 9 6.77 -3.80 5.32
N ARG A 10 7.03 -2.55 5.68
CA ARG A 10 7.78 -2.21 6.89
C ARG A 10 6.96 -2.24 8.17
N GLN A 11 5.64 -2.26 8.07
CA GLN A 11 4.76 -2.10 9.23
C GLN A 11 4.93 -3.20 10.27
N ASP A 12 5.22 -4.43 9.83
CA ASP A 12 5.35 -5.57 10.71
C ASP A 12 6.60 -6.37 10.36
N ASN A 13 7.55 -6.44 11.29
CA ASN A 13 8.81 -7.15 11.09
C ASN A 13 8.65 -8.68 10.99
N VAL A 14 7.59 -9.23 11.55
CA VAL A 14 7.34 -10.68 11.53
C VAL A 14 6.85 -11.12 10.17
N HIS A 15 5.86 -10.43 9.62
CA HIS A 15 5.21 -10.84 8.37
C HIS A 15 5.82 -10.14 7.14
N GLY A 16 6.32 -8.91 7.30
CA GLY A 16 7.01 -8.18 6.25
C GLY A 16 6.19 -8.06 4.96
N TRP A 17 6.74 -8.54 3.85
CA TRP A 17 6.09 -8.46 2.55
C TRP A 17 4.81 -9.30 2.44
N ARG A 18 4.60 -10.25 3.34
CA ARG A 18 3.38 -11.06 3.35
C ARG A 18 2.13 -10.24 3.67
N VAL A 19 2.29 -9.12 4.38
CA VAL A 19 1.20 -8.17 4.59
C VAL A 19 0.71 -7.61 3.26
N LEU A 20 1.64 -7.20 2.41
CA LEU A 20 1.31 -6.68 1.08
C LEU A 20 0.70 -7.77 0.20
N ARG A 21 1.22 -9.00 0.26
CA ARG A 21 0.64 -10.11 -0.49
C ARG A 21 -0.80 -10.38 -0.09
N ALA A 22 -1.10 -10.40 1.21
CA ALA A 22 -2.46 -10.60 1.69
C ALA A 22 -3.40 -9.50 1.19
N LEU A 23 -2.93 -8.25 1.20
CA LEU A 23 -3.70 -7.13 0.70
C LEU A 23 -3.98 -7.24 -0.81
N VAL A 24 -2.96 -7.57 -1.59
CA VAL A 24 -3.10 -7.73 -3.04
C VAL A 24 -4.06 -8.87 -3.37
N ASP A 25 -3.93 -10.00 -2.69
CA ASP A 25 -4.83 -11.14 -2.88
C ASP A 25 -6.28 -10.78 -2.57
N LEU A 26 -6.50 -10.03 -1.50
CA LEU A 26 -7.83 -9.54 -1.13
C LEU A 26 -8.41 -8.63 -2.22
N LEU A 27 -7.65 -7.66 -2.69
CA LEU A 27 -8.11 -6.72 -3.71
C LEU A 27 -8.41 -7.43 -5.03
N ARG A 28 -7.57 -8.38 -5.43
CA ARG A 28 -7.81 -9.20 -6.62
C ARG A 28 -9.07 -10.04 -6.48
N ARG A 29 -9.26 -10.69 -5.33
CA ARG A 29 -10.43 -11.52 -5.05
C ARG A 29 -11.72 -10.68 -5.14
N ASP A 30 -11.70 -9.47 -4.62
CA ASP A 30 -12.86 -8.59 -4.59
C ASP A 30 -13.04 -7.75 -5.87
N GLY A 31 -12.16 -7.93 -6.86
CA GLY A 31 -12.25 -7.20 -8.13
C GLY A 31 -11.95 -5.72 -8.01
N VAL A 32 -11.19 -5.31 -7.00
CA VAL A 32 -10.82 -3.90 -6.77
C VAL A 32 -9.53 -3.59 -7.51
N ALA A 33 -9.55 -2.57 -8.37
CA ALA A 33 -8.36 -2.09 -9.05
C ALA A 33 -7.38 -1.49 -8.04
N TYR A 34 -6.08 -1.77 -8.22
CA TYR A 34 -5.04 -1.28 -7.33
C TYR A 34 -3.74 -1.00 -8.10
N HIS A 35 -2.89 -0.19 -7.49
CA HIS A 35 -1.52 0.00 -7.96
C HIS A 35 -0.62 0.24 -6.74
N VAL A 36 0.57 -0.39 -6.74
CA VAL A 36 1.53 -0.31 -5.63
C VAL A 36 2.69 0.59 -6.02
N TYR A 37 3.07 1.50 -5.14
CA TYR A 37 4.25 2.33 -5.34
C TYR A 37 5.34 1.92 -4.36
N PHE A 38 6.52 1.60 -4.89
CA PHE A 38 7.71 1.33 -4.10
C PHE A 38 8.75 2.42 -4.31
N ASP A 39 9.58 2.67 -3.31
CA ASP A 39 10.82 3.40 -3.51
C ASP A 39 12.00 2.42 -3.60
N ALA A 40 13.17 2.93 -3.98
CA ALA A 40 14.35 2.10 -4.23
C ALA A 40 14.83 1.31 -3.02
N THR A 41 14.47 1.73 -1.79
CA THR A 41 14.88 1.02 -0.57
C THR A 41 14.18 -0.34 -0.42
N ILE A 42 13.18 -0.63 -1.25
CA ILE A 42 12.49 -1.94 -1.19
C ILE A 42 13.46 -3.10 -1.33
N ASP A 43 14.52 -2.95 -2.10
CA ASP A 43 15.52 -3.99 -2.30
C ASP A 43 16.31 -4.32 -1.02
N HIS A 44 16.35 -3.39 -0.07
CA HIS A 44 17.00 -3.59 1.22
C HIS A 44 16.01 -4.03 2.31
N VAL A 45 14.73 -3.78 2.11
CA VAL A 45 13.68 -4.16 3.06
C VAL A 45 13.27 -5.63 2.84
N VAL A 46 13.14 -6.04 1.57
CA VAL A 46 12.79 -7.41 1.20
C VAL A 46 14.03 -8.08 0.66
N THR A 47 14.60 -8.99 1.45
CA THR A 47 15.88 -9.64 1.14
C THR A 47 15.77 -11.13 0.84
N ASP A 48 14.69 -11.77 1.26
CA ASP A 48 14.47 -13.19 0.97
C ASP A 48 14.01 -13.40 -0.47
N GLU A 49 14.36 -14.56 -1.01
CA GLU A 49 14.08 -14.88 -2.41
C GLU A 49 12.60 -14.89 -2.74
N GLU A 50 11.78 -15.46 -1.86
CA GLU A 50 10.34 -15.53 -2.08
C GLU A 50 9.71 -14.14 -2.12
N GLY A 51 10.12 -13.26 -1.20
CA GLY A 51 9.63 -11.89 -1.17
C GLY A 51 10.05 -11.09 -2.38
N ARG A 52 11.30 -11.24 -2.82
CA ARG A 52 11.80 -10.59 -4.03
C ARG A 52 11.06 -11.05 -5.27
N SER A 53 10.76 -12.34 -5.35
CA SER A 53 9.96 -12.89 -6.46
C SER A 53 8.56 -12.30 -6.48
N PHE A 54 7.93 -12.17 -5.32
CA PHE A 54 6.62 -11.54 -5.22
C PHE A 54 6.64 -10.08 -5.68
N ILE A 55 7.60 -9.29 -5.18
CA ILE A 55 7.75 -7.88 -5.58
C ILE A 55 8.01 -7.76 -7.07
N GLY A 56 8.91 -8.59 -7.59
CA GLY A 56 9.23 -8.61 -9.02
C GLY A 56 8.02 -8.94 -9.88
N ALA A 57 7.22 -9.90 -9.47
CA ALA A 57 6.00 -10.28 -10.18
C ALA A 57 5.00 -9.14 -10.25
N LEU A 58 4.82 -8.38 -9.16
CA LEU A 58 3.95 -7.21 -9.18
C LEU A 58 4.36 -6.20 -10.23
N MET A 59 5.66 -6.03 -10.47
CA MET A 59 6.18 -5.07 -11.44
C MET A 59 6.12 -5.56 -12.88
N TRP A 60 6.15 -6.86 -13.13
CA TRP A 60 6.29 -7.44 -14.46
C TRP A 60 5.10 -8.28 -14.94
N GLU A 61 4.15 -8.58 -14.08
CA GLU A 61 3.08 -9.54 -14.36
C GLU A 61 2.12 -9.09 -15.45
N ARG A 62 2.08 -7.83 -15.77
CA ARG A 62 1.09 -7.23 -16.67
C ARG A 62 1.72 -6.79 -17.97
N ASN A 63 0.98 -6.95 -19.05
CA ASN A 63 1.38 -6.47 -20.36
C ASN A 63 1.32 -4.95 -20.49
N ASP A 64 0.60 -4.29 -19.60
CA ASP A 64 0.34 -2.85 -19.61
C ASP A 64 1.10 -2.06 -18.55
N GLY A 65 2.21 -2.59 -18.06
CA GLY A 65 3.08 -1.88 -17.13
C GLY A 65 3.06 -2.39 -15.70
N GLY A 66 2.41 -3.52 -15.45
CA GLY A 66 2.40 -4.15 -14.13
C GLY A 66 1.46 -3.49 -13.14
N ASP A 67 1.40 -4.07 -11.95
CA ASP A 67 0.59 -3.60 -10.84
C ASP A 67 1.38 -2.76 -9.84
N ALA A 68 2.65 -2.47 -10.14
CA ALA A 68 3.51 -1.70 -9.26
C ALA A 68 4.48 -0.82 -10.03
N THR A 69 4.86 0.29 -9.42
CA THR A 69 5.86 1.21 -9.92
C THR A 69 6.95 1.37 -8.87
N ARG A 70 8.21 1.33 -9.30
CA ARG A 70 9.35 1.61 -8.45
C ARG A 70 9.85 3.02 -8.71
N CYS A 71 9.91 3.83 -7.67
CA CYS A 71 10.37 5.21 -7.73
C CYS A 71 11.80 5.32 -7.20
N PRO A 72 12.61 6.30 -7.68
CA PRO A 72 14.02 6.39 -7.30
C PRO A 72 14.24 6.77 -5.84
N SER A 73 13.29 7.45 -5.20
CA SER A 73 13.41 7.88 -3.81
C SER A 73 12.06 7.85 -3.11
N ARG A 74 12.08 7.93 -1.77
CA ARG A 74 10.86 8.03 -0.96
C ARG A 74 10.04 9.26 -1.31
N ASP A 75 10.70 10.43 -1.46
CA ASP A 75 10.00 11.66 -1.81
C ASP A 75 9.33 11.57 -3.17
N GLU A 76 9.99 10.94 -4.14
CA GLU A 76 9.40 10.72 -5.46
C GLU A 76 8.22 9.76 -5.41
N ALA A 77 8.30 8.70 -4.60
CA ALA A 77 7.18 7.78 -4.42
C ALA A 77 5.96 8.49 -3.83
N ASP A 78 6.16 9.34 -2.81
CA ASP A 78 5.09 10.15 -2.24
C ASP A 78 4.45 11.08 -3.26
N LYS A 79 5.26 11.76 -4.06
CA LYS A 79 4.77 12.62 -5.12
C LYS A 79 3.92 11.88 -6.13
N PHE A 80 4.38 10.73 -6.58
CA PHE A 80 3.66 9.93 -7.58
C PHE A 80 2.33 9.42 -7.04
N ILE A 81 2.31 8.88 -5.82
CA ILE A 81 1.10 8.32 -5.24
C ILE A 81 0.06 9.41 -4.97
N LEU A 82 0.47 10.56 -4.43
CA LEU A 82 -0.45 11.65 -4.12
C LEU A 82 -0.98 12.31 -5.38
N HIS A 83 -0.13 12.50 -6.38
CA HIS A 83 -0.54 13.05 -7.67
C HIS A 83 -1.55 12.14 -8.37
N ALA A 84 -1.29 10.84 -8.38
CA ALA A 84 -2.20 9.87 -8.96
C ALA A 84 -3.54 9.83 -8.22
N ALA A 85 -3.51 9.87 -6.89
CA ALA A 85 -4.73 9.91 -6.08
C ALA A 85 -5.54 11.17 -6.35
N ASP A 86 -4.89 12.30 -6.47
CA ASP A 86 -5.55 13.57 -6.74
C ASP A 86 -6.25 13.54 -8.10
N LYS A 87 -5.57 13.05 -9.12
CA LYS A 87 -6.12 13.00 -10.48
C LYS A 87 -7.26 12.01 -10.65
N THR A 88 -7.19 10.86 -9.99
CA THR A 88 -8.13 9.77 -10.20
C THR A 88 -9.25 9.71 -9.17
N GLY A 89 -9.15 10.46 -8.08
CA GLY A 89 -10.06 10.33 -6.96
C GLY A 89 -9.84 9.06 -6.14
N SER A 90 -8.74 8.33 -6.37
CA SER A 90 -8.46 7.07 -5.71
C SER A 90 -8.12 7.26 -4.24
N HIS A 91 -8.40 6.22 -3.45
CA HIS A 91 -7.98 6.14 -2.06
C HIS A 91 -6.55 5.63 -1.97
N VAL A 92 -5.89 5.98 -0.88
CA VAL A 92 -4.49 5.62 -0.60
C VAL A 92 -4.44 4.78 0.67
N LEU A 93 -3.69 3.69 0.65
CA LEU A 93 -3.41 2.90 1.85
C LEU A 93 -1.98 3.15 2.31
N SER A 94 -1.83 3.77 3.46
CA SER A 94 -0.54 4.04 4.09
C SER A 94 -0.74 4.48 5.54
N ASN A 95 0.21 4.14 6.40
CA ASN A 95 0.26 4.68 7.75
C ASN A 95 0.99 6.02 7.81
N ASP A 96 1.59 6.46 6.71
CA ASP A 96 2.11 7.82 6.60
C ASP A 96 0.95 8.81 6.50
N GLY A 97 0.99 9.85 7.30
CA GLY A 97 -0.06 10.87 7.26
C GLY A 97 0.10 11.89 6.13
N TYR A 98 1.22 11.88 5.41
CA TYR A 98 1.55 12.81 4.33
C TYR A 98 1.37 14.29 4.70
N ARG A 99 1.59 14.64 5.96
CA ARG A 99 1.30 15.99 6.49
C ARG A 99 2.07 17.09 5.78
N GLN A 100 3.28 16.79 5.32
CA GLN A 100 4.09 17.76 4.57
C GLN A 100 3.46 18.14 3.22
N TRP A 101 2.51 17.35 2.74
CA TRP A 101 1.84 17.55 1.46
C TRP A 101 0.42 18.08 1.58
N ASP A 102 -0.10 18.29 2.80
CA ASP A 102 -1.50 18.66 3.00
C ASP A 102 -1.85 20.06 2.46
N GLY A 103 -0.87 20.95 2.37
CA GLY A 103 -1.06 22.25 1.75
C GLY A 103 -1.30 22.16 0.24
N GLN A 104 -0.70 21.16 -0.41
CA GLN A 104 -0.85 20.92 -1.85
C GLN A 104 -2.08 20.05 -2.15
N TYR A 105 -2.38 19.11 -1.25
CA TYR A 105 -3.51 18.19 -1.37
C TYR A 105 -4.37 18.25 -0.12
N PRO A 106 -5.31 19.21 -0.03
CA PRO A 106 -6.11 19.42 1.20
C PRO A 106 -6.90 18.20 1.65
N TRP A 107 -7.24 17.29 0.73
CA TRP A 107 -7.98 16.07 1.07
C TRP A 107 -7.20 15.12 1.99
N ILE A 108 -5.89 15.28 2.12
CA ILE A 108 -5.07 14.47 3.04
C ILE A 108 -5.53 14.66 4.50
N ALA A 109 -5.94 15.88 4.86
CA ALA A 109 -6.32 16.22 6.22
C ALA A 109 -7.75 15.82 6.59
N ILE A 110 -8.53 15.31 5.63
CA ILE A 110 -9.93 14.94 5.89
C ILE A 110 -10.01 13.78 6.89
N ARG A 111 -10.91 13.90 7.84
CA ARG A 111 -11.22 12.88 8.84
C ARG A 111 -12.67 12.44 8.71
N ASN A 112 -12.97 11.22 9.11
CA ASN A 112 -14.30 10.63 8.97
C ASN A 112 -15.40 11.42 9.71
N ASN A 113 -15.03 12.24 10.70
CA ASN A 113 -16.00 13.00 11.47
C ASN A 113 -16.37 14.37 10.86
N THR A 114 -15.86 14.67 9.66
CA THR A 114 -16.14 15.96 8.99
C THR A 114 -17.31 15.89 8.00
N GLY A 115 -17.89 14.70 7.79
CA GLY A 115 -18.92 14.50 6.78
C GLY A 115 -18.35 14.21 5.40
N GLU A 116 -17.05 14.31 5.22
CA GLU A 116 -16.37 13.98 3.97
C GLU A 116 -15.69 12.63 4.07
N VAL A 117 -15.54 11.94 2.94
CA VAL A 117 -14.92 10.61 2.89
C VAL A 117 -13.42 10.72 3.03
N ARG A 118 -12.86 10.00 4.00
CA ARG A 118 -11.40 9.91 4.14
C ARG A 118 -10.83 9.14 2.97
N ARG A 119 -9.72 9.65 2.41
CA ARG A 119 -9.05 9.03 1.27
C ARG A 119 -7.72 8.38 1.63
N VAL A 120 -7.08 8.77 2.73
CA VAL A 120 -5.85 8.12 3.23
C VAL A 120 -6.25 7.19 4.36
N HIS A 121 -6.07 5.89 4.15
CA HIS A 121 -6.49 4.86 5.10
C HIS A 121 -5.30 4.26 5.80
N LYS A 122 -5.42 4.10 7.12
CA LYS A 122 -4.42 3.45 7.94
C LYS A 122 -4.76 1.97 8.12
N PHE A 123 -3.75 1.21 8.48
CA PHE A 123 -3.89 -0.22 8.71
C PHE A 123 -3.03 -0.64 9.90
N THR A 124 -3.35 -1.77 10.47
CA THR A 124 -2.56 -2.41 11.51
C THR A 124 -2.42 -3.90 11.20
N VAL A 125 -1.41 -4.52 11.82
CA VAL A 125 -1.25 -5.98 11.80
C VAL A 125 -1.33 -6.44 13.25
N GLU A 126 -2.33 -7.26 13.54
CA GLU A 126 -2.55 -7.78 14.88
C GLU A 126 -3.16 -9.18 14.81
N ASN A 127 -2.69 -10.07 15.69
CA ASN A 127 -3.17 -11.47 15.74
C ASN A 127 -3.07 -12.16 14.37
N ASP A 128 -1.96 -11.93 13.66
CA ASP A 128 -1.72 -12.48 12.30
C ASP A 128 -2.80 -12.08 11.29
N HIS A 129 -3.42 -10.92 11.49
CA HIS A 129 -4.41 -10.36 10.57
C HIS A 129 -4.06 -8.96 10.15
N LEU A 130 -4.38 -8.64 8.90
CA LEU A 130 -4.36 -7.28 8.38
C LEU A 130 -5.71 -6.63 8.70
N SER A 131 -5.67 -5.49 9.39
CA SER A 131 -6.87 -4.74 9.73
C SER A 131 -6.82 -3.36 9.07
N ILE A 132 -7.88 -3.03 8.32
CA ILE A 132 -8.08 -1.70 7.73
C ILE A 132 -9.45 -1.21 8.20
N PRO A 133 -9.52 -0.52 9.35
CA PRO A 133 -10.82 -0.18 9.95
C PRO A 133 -11.72 0.66 9.07
N ASP A 134 -11.18 1.63 8.34
CA ASP A 134 -11.96 2.50 7.45
C ASP A 134 -12.70 1.71 6.36
N LEU A 135 -12.18 0.55 5.97
CA LEU A 135 -12.71 -0.27 4.88
C LEU A 135 -13.38 -1.54 5.38
N ASP A 136 -13.50 -1.68 6.70
CA ASP A 136 -14.09 -2.86 7.36
C ASP A 136 -13.39 -4.15 6.91
N VAL A 137 -12.07 -4.11 6.81
CA VAL A 137 -11.24 -5.25 6.43
C VAL A 137 -10.57 -5.84 7.66
N TYR A 138 -10.70 -7.16 7.82
CA TYR A 138 -9.96 -7.94 8.80
C TYR A 138 -9.63 -9.29 8.16
N GLU A 139 -8.42 -9.39 7.62
CA GLU A 139 -8.03 -10.50 6.76
C GLU A 139 -6.83 -11.25 7.34
N ALA A 140 -6.92 -12.57 7.39
CA ALA A 140 -5.81 -13.40 7.85
C ALA A 140 -4.62 -13.26 6.91
N LEU A 141 -3.43 -13.08 7.49
CA LEU A 141 -2.19 -13.08 6.72
C LEU A 141 -1.88 -14.53 6.33
N GLY A 142 -1.97 -14.81 5.06
CA GLY A 142 -1.66 -16.13 4.52
C GLY A 142 -0.19 -16.49 4.74
N GLY A 143 0.17 -17.72 4.41
CA GLY A 143 1.55 -18.15 4.56
C GLY A 143 1.86 -18.59 5.97
N SER A 144 0.98 -19.43 6.50
CA SER A 144 1.22 -20.11 7.76
C SER A 144 2.64 -20.68 7.79
N PRO A 145 3.35 -20.56 8.91
CA PRO A 145 4.73 -21.02 9.02
C PRO A 145 4.89 -22.54 8.99
N TRP A 146 3.83 -23.26 8.98
CA TRP A 146 3.87 -24.73 8.84
C TRP A 146 3.42 -25.21 7.47
#